data_9229ff23d10aade2081dc3e30a9fe49f
#
_entry.id   9229ff23d10aade2081dc3e30a9fe49f
#
_cell.length_a   1.000
_cell.length_b   1.000
_cell.length_c   1.000
_cell.angle_alpha   90.00
_cell.angle_beta   90.00
_cell.angle_gamma   90.00
#
_symmetry.space_group_name_H-M   'P 1'
#
loop_
_entity.id
_entity.type
_entity.pdbx_description
1 polymer ?
#
loop_
_entity_poly.entity_id
_entity_poly.type
_entity_poly.pdbx_seq_one_letter_code
_entity_poly.pdbx_strand_id
1 'polypeptide(L)'
;MTHKNIIVFTLFLIFNLSCFVGFSSEIIPNPDSRIFKTGDFFLSKETKINYSDNFKISAEFLKDFLMIDTNIDKYSNQINFLHKDINNDEGYILEILEKNINIYSENNKGAFYAVQTLRQLLPFQFETNKSSIREFKLPCQIIKDSPKFKYRGMHLDVSRHMFSVDFIKKYIDALAMLKFNTFHWHLTEDQGWRIEIKKYP
;
A
#
# COMPACT_ATOMS: atom_id res chain seq x y z
N MET A 1 38.26 6.78 39.92
CA MET A 1 36.92 7.03 39.35
C MET A 1 35.89 6.74 40.40
N THR A 2 35.10 7.71 40.81
CA THR A 2 34.14 7.55 41.90
C THR A 2 32.88 6.87 41.37
N HIS A 3 32.20 6.07 42.20
CA HIS A 3 30.94 5.37 41.85
C HIS A 3 29.89 6.27 41.15
N LYS A 4 29.85 7.55 41.48
CA LYS A 4 28.99 8.57 40.80
C LYS A 4 29.29 8.70 39.30
N ASN A 5 30.55 8.68 38.91
CA ASN A 5 30.93 8.84 37.48
C ASN A 5 30.63 7.62 36.64
N ILE A 6 30.63 6.43 37.26
CA ILE A 6 30.26 5.17 36.60
C ILE A 6 28.75 5.14 36.34
N ILE A 7 27.93 5.55 37.31
CA ILE A 7 26.47 5.59 37.18
C ILE A 7 26.04 6.60 36.10
N VAL A 8 26.63 7.77 36.03
CA VAL A 8 26.35 8.77 35.01
C VAL A 8 26.75 8.28 33.63
N PHE A 9 27.90 7.60 33.50
CA PHE A 9 28.36 7.04 32.23
C PHE A 9 27.47 5.88 31.75
N THR A 10 27.00 5.03 32.68
CA THR A 10 26.07 3.94 32.37
C THR A 10 24.67 4.46 31.98
N LEU A 11 24.17 5.50 32.64
CA LEU A 11 22.94 6.18 32.29
C LEU A 11 23.04 6.89 30.91
N PHE A 12 24.17 7.50 30.59
CA PHE A 12 24.42 8.11 29.29
C PHE A 12 24.53 7.08 28.16
N LEU A 13 25.10 5.90 28.43
CA LEU A 13 25.15 4.78 27.48
C LEU A 13 23.76 4.19 27.22
N ILE A 14 22.93 4.06 28.26
CA ILE A 14 21.53 3.56 28.15
C ILE A 14 20.65 4.56 27.41
N PHE A 15 20.88 5.88 27.60
CA PHE A 15 20.12 6.91 26.88
C PHE A 15 20.47 7.01 25.38
N ASN A 16 21.70 6.62 25.00
CA ASN A 16 22.10 6.56 23.58
C ASN A 16 21.70 5.22 22.91
N LEU A 17 21.22 4.23 23.68
CA LEU A 17 20.55 3.05 23.15
C LEU A 17 19.05 3.32 22.96
N SER A 18 18.67 4.53 22.60
CA SER A 18 17.36 4.85 22.07
C SER A 18 17.18 3.98 20.85
N CYS A 19 16.44 2.91 21.07
CA CYS A 19 16.06 1.95 20.08
C CYS A 19 15.59 2.69 18.82
N PHE A 20 16.42 2.74 17.80
CA PHE A 20 15.99 2.97 16.45
C PHE A 20 15.09 1.75 16.13
N VAL A 21 13.83 1.82 16.51
CA VAL A 21 12.80 1.01 15.90
C VAL A 21 12.72 1.52 14.48
N GLY A 22 13.66 1.06 13.66
CA GLY A 22 13.56 1.18 12.23
C GLY A 22 12.28 0.45 11.84
N PHE A 23 11.24 1.19 11.51
CA PHE A 23 10.09 0.65 10.79
C PHE A 23 10.60 0.22 9.40
N SER A 24 11.22 -0.94 9.34
CA SER A 24 11.40 -1.65 8.08
C SER A 24 10.08 -2.38 7.82
N SER A 25 9.09 -1.67 7.26
CA SER A 25 7.93 -2.35 6.72
C SER A 25 8.43 -3.23 5.57
N GLU A 26 8.37 -4.54 5.75
CA GLU A 26 8.63 -5.49 4.68
C GLU A 26 7.50 -5.38 3.66
N ILE A 27 7.87 -5.24 2.38
CA ILE A 27 6.92 -5.22 1.27
C ILE A 27 6.74 -6.65 0.79
N ILE A 28 5.51 -7.12 0.74
CA ILE A 28 5.17 -8.48 0.31
C ILE A 28 4.27 -8.42 -0.94
N PRO A 29 4.66 -9.07 -2.05
CA PRO A 29 5.96 -9.70 -2.32
C PRO A 29 7.13 -8.71 -2.27
N ASN A 30 8.33 -9.24 -2.01
CA ASN A 30 9.54 -8.42 -2.02
C ASN A 30 9.77 -7.82 -3.42
N PRO A 31 9.95 -6.49 -3.56
CA PRO A 31 10.12 -5.84 -4.84
C PRO A 31 11.46 -6.19 -5.50
N ASP A 32 11.56 -6.01 -6.81
CA ASP A 32 12.80 -6.23 -7.58
C ASP A 32 13.97 -5.40 -7.06
N SER A 33 13.71 -4.15 -6.66
CA SER A 33 14.71 -3.32 -6.00
C SER A 33 14.10 -2.28 -5.06
N ARG A 34 14.82 -1.98 -3.97
CA ARG A 34 14.50 -0.93 -3.00
C ARG A 34 15.76 -0.18 -2.59
N ILE A 35 15.80 1.12 -2.82
CA ILE A 35 16.95 1.98 -2.55
C ILE A 35 16.50 3.12 -1.66
N PHE A 36 17.02 3.18 -0.44
CA PHE A 36 16.75 4.27 0.49
C PHE A 36 17.50 5.54 0.09
N LYS A 37 16.89 6.67 0.35
CA LYS A 37 17.44 8.01 0.15
C LYS A 37 17.40 8.77 1.48
N THR A 38 18.16 9.85 1.57
CA THR A 38 18.08 10.77 2.71
C THR A 38 16.81 11.59 2.66
N GLY A 39 16.27 11.94 3.84
CA GLY A 39 15.05 12.74 3.97
C GLY A 39 13.78 11.90 4.15
N ASP A 40 12.68 12.58 4.35
CA ASP A 40 11.37 12.00 4.62
C ASP A 40 10.28 12.79 3.91
N PHE A 41 9.26 12.09 3.43
CA PHE A 41 8.02 12.66 2.93
C PHE A 41 6.99 12.70 4.07
N PHE A 42 6.32 13.84 4.25
CA PHE A 42 5.26 13.99 5.24
C PHE A 42 3.90 13.84 4.57
N LEU A 43 3.30 12.65 4.70
CA LEU A 43 1.96 12.38 4.21
C LEU A 43 0.93 12.97 5.17
N SER A 44 0.01 13.77 4.65
CA SER A 44 -1.09 14.36 5.41
C SER A 44 -2.37 14.41 4.59
N LYS A 45 -3.48 14.80 5.19
CA LYS A 45 -4.75 15.04 4.46
C LYS A 45 -4.64 16.21 3.46
N GLU A 46 -3.63 17.06 3.63
CA GLU A 46 -3.31 18.21 2.75
C GLU A 46 -2.38 17.82 1.57
N THR A 47 -2.13 16.53 1.37
CA THR A 47 -1.35 16.04 0.25
C THR A 47 -2.19 16.07 -1.02
N LYS A 48 -1.70 16.72 -2.08
CA LYS A 48 -2.39 16.76 -3.37
C LYS A 48 -2.15 15.50 -4.17
N ILE A 49 -3.19 14.96 -4.82
CA ILE A 49 -3.03 13.87 -5.79
C ILE A 49 -3.28 14.40 -7.21
N ASN A 50 -2.28 14.25 -8.08
CA ASN A 50 -2.33 14.65 -9.49
C ASN A 50 -2.30 13.40 -10.37
N TYR A 51 -3.24 13.31 -11.31
CA TYR A 51 -3.34 12.18 -12.24
C TYR A 51 -4.03 12.57 -13.54
N SER A 52 -3.78 11.81 -14.61
CA SER A 52 -4.56 11.81 -15.84
C SER A 52 -5.62 10.71 -15.80
N ASP A 53 -6.59 10.76 -16.74
CA ASP A 53 -7.69 9.79 -16.80
C ASP A 53 -7.21 8.33 -16.85
N ASN A 54 -6.04 8.06 -17.44
CA ASN A 54 -5.45 6.73 -17.51
C ASN A 54 -5.15 6.11 -16.13
N PHE A 55 -5.02 6.93 -15.08
CA PHE A 55 -4.69 6.50 -13.71
C PHE A 55 -5.83 6.73 -12.72
N LYS A 56 -7.00 7.15 -13.20
CA LYS A 56 -8.12 7.57 -12.37
C LYS A 56 -8.50 6.54 -11.31
N ILE A 57 -8.64 5.26 -11.67
CA ILE A 57 -9.08 4.21 -10.74
C ILE A 57 -8.09 4.07 -9.56
N SER A 58 -6.78 4.03 -9.84
CA SER A 58 -5.76 3.90 -8.80
C SER A 58 -5.62 5.15 -7.94
N ALA A 59 -5.77 6.32 -8.56
CA ALA A 59 -5.67 7.60 -7.87
C ALA A 59 -6.86 7.85 -6.95
N GLU A 60 -8.09 7.57 -7.41
CA GLU A 60 -9.30 7.68 -6.59
C GLU A 60 -9.28 6.65 -5.44
N PHE A 61 -8.85 5.41 -5.70
CA PHE A 61 -8.66 4.42 -4.65
C PHE A 61 -7.68 4.92 -3.56
N LEU A 62 -6.53 5.49 -3.95
CA LEU A 62 -5.56 6.03 -3.02
C LEU A 62 -6.11 7.22 -2.24
N LYS A 63 -6.83 8.11 -2.89
CA LYS A 63 -7.48 9.27 -2.28
C LYS A 63 -8.48 8.87 -1.21
N ASP A 64 -9.35 7.91 -1.52
CA ASP A 64 -10.34 7.38 -0.58
C ASP A 64 -9.65 6.64 0.58
N PHE A 65 -8.60 5.86 0.26
CA PHE A 65 -7.82 5.14 1.27
C PHE A 65 -7.14 6.09 2.26
N LEU A 66 -6.56 7.18 1.79
CA LEU A 66 -5.86 8.19 2.61
C LEU A 66 -6.80 9.22 3.23
N MET A 67 -8.08 9.26 2.84
CA MET A 67 -9.07 10.28 3.25
C MET A 67 -8.55 11.71 3.01
N ILE A 68 -7.95 11.94 1.82
CA ILE A 68 -7.38 13.23 1.46
C ILE A 68 -8.50 14.27 1.28
N ASP A 69 -8.32 15.43 1.92
CA ASP A 69 -9.23 16.56 1.76
C ASP A 69 -9.01 17.25 0.41
N THR A 70 -10.08 17.44 -0.34
CA THR A 70 -10.04 18.07 -1.68
C THR A 70 -10.38 19.56 -1.66
N ASN A 71 -10.79 20.10 -0.49
CA ASN A 71 -11.24 21.48 -0.32
C ASN A 71 -10.19 22.36 0.35
N ILE A 72 -8.91 22.15 0.04
CA ILE A 72 -7.79 22.85 0.64
C ILE A 72 -7.19 23.83 -0.37
N ASP A 73 -7.03 25.08 0.01
CA ASP A 73 -6.45 26.13 -0.83
C ASP A 73 -4.93 26.02 -0.98
N LYS A 74 -4.25 25.35 -0.02
CA LYS A 74 -2.80 25.25 0.00
C LYS A 74 -2.35 23.83 0.34
N TYR A 75 -1.67 23.19 -0.62
CA TYR A 75 -1.08 21.87 -0.46
C TYR A 75 0.38 21.97 0.00
N SER A 76 0.79 21.10 0.92
CA SER A 76 2.17 21.04 1.45
C SER A 76 3.10 20.21 0.57
N ASN A 77 2.56 19.16 -0.06
CA ASN A 77 3.26 18.19 -0.89
C ASN A 77 2.29 17.47 -1.84
N GLN A 78 2.80 16.57 -2.68
CA GLN A 78 1.97 15.96 -3.71
C GLN A 78 2.35 14.52 -4.05
N ILE A 79 1.37 13.77 -4.54
CA ILE A 79 1.50 12.45 -5.15
C ILE A 79 1.13 12.57 -6.62
N ASN A 80 2.02 12.16 -7.51
CA ASN A 80 1.85 12.29 -8.94
C ASN A 80 1.79 10.91 -9.60
N PHE A 81 0.79 10.67 -10.42
CA PHE A 81 0.70 9.51 -11.31
C PHE A 81 1.21 9.92 -12.69
N LEU A 82 2.27 9.27 -13.14
CA LEU A 82 3.03 9.65 -14.33
C LEU A 82 3.18 8.46 -15.27
N HIS A 83 2.88 8.71 -16.55
CA HIS A 83 3.10 7.68 -17.57
C HIS A 83 4.59 7.48 -17.83
N LYS A 84 5.01 6.21 -17.85
CA LYS A 84 6.35 5.79 -18.23
C LYS A 84 6.32 4.38 -18.77
N ASP A 85 6.96 4.15 -19.91
CA ASP A 85 7.20 2.82 -20.45
C ASP A 85 8.18 2.05 -19.52
N ILE A 86 7.77 0.88 -19.08
CA ILE A 86 8.52 0.02 -18.16
C ILE A 86 8.73 -1.38 -18.78
N ASN A 87 8.22 -1.63 -19.99
CA ASN A 87 8.18 -2.93 -20.67
C ASN A 87 7.42 -4.02 -19.88
N ASN A 88 6.50 -3.61 -19.02
CA ASN A 88 5.63 -4.51 -18.25
C ASN A 88 4.38 -3.73 -17.81
N ASP A 89 3.22 -4.10 -18.31
CA ASP A 89 1.96 -3.39 -18.04
C ASP A 89 1.48 -3.46 -16.59
N GLU A 90 2.06 -4.35 -15.77
CA GLU A 90 1.86 -4.43 -14.33
C GLU A 90 3.06 -3.90 -13.52
N GLY A 91 4.14 -3.47 -14.21
CA GLY A 91 5.34 -2.91 -13.59
C GLY A 91 5.14 -1.47 -13.13
N TYR A 92 5.94 -1.05 -12.14
CA TYR A 92 5.93 0.33 -11.63
C TYR A 92 7.27 0.75 -11.03
N ILE A 93 7.44 2.07 -10.92
CA ILE A 93 8.47 2.71 -10.11
C ILE A 93 7.75 3.63 -9.13
N LEU A 94 7.96 3.41 -7.83
CA LEU A 94 7.49 4.26 -6.75
C LEU A 94 8.68 5.04 -6.20
N GLU A 95 8.69 6.35 -6.42
CA GLU A 95 9.73 7.25 -5.96
C GLU A 95 9.17 8.16 -4.86
N ILE A 96 9.69 8.02 -3.66
CA ILE A 96 9.31 8.83 -2.49
C ILE A 96 10.44 9.82 -2.24
N LEU A 97 10.13 11.11 -2.42
CA LEU A 97 11.02 12.25 -2.21
C LEU A 97 10.42 13.18 -1.15
N GLU A 98 11.17 14.13 -0.61
CA GLU A 98 10.72 15.00 0.48
C GLU A 98 9.43 15.79 0.18
N LYS A 99 9.20 16.18 -1.07
CA LYS A 99 8.04 16.99 -1.50
C LYS A 99 7.06 16.25 -2.40
N ASN A 100 7.50 15.15 -3.00
CA ASN A 100 6.73 14.45 -4.01
C ASN A 100 6.83 12.94 -3.81
N ILE A 101 5.71 12.26 -4.00
CA ILE A 101 5.69 10.84 -4.33
C ILE A 101 5.34 10.74 -5.81
N ASN A 102 6.21 10.13 -6.61
CA ASN A 102 5.98 9.90 -8.02
C ASN A 102 5.73 8.41 -8.27
N ILE A 103 4.60 8.10 -8.88
CA ILE A 103 4.21 6.76 -9.30
C ILE A 103 4.32 6.70 -10.81
N TYR A 104 5.31 5.99 -11.32
CA TYR A 104 5.51 5.78 -12.75
C TYR A 104 5.02 4.39 -13.14
N SER A 105 4.20 4.31 -14.18
CA SER A 105 3.72 3.06 -14.80
C SER A 105 3.21 3.31 -16.22
N GLU A 106 3.08 2.25 -17.03
CA GLU A 106 2.51 2.36 -18.37
C GLU A 106 1.01 2.62 -18.33
N ASN A 107 0.33 2.06 -17.32
CA ASN A 107 -1.13 2.09 -17.23
C ASN A 107 -1.61 1.94 -15.78
N ASN A 108 -2.93 1.89 -15.61
CA ASN A 108 -3.56 1.80 -14.30
C ASN A 108 -3.23 0.52 -13.52
N LYS A 109 -2.87 -0.61 -14.17
CA LYS A 109 -2.54 -1.86 -13.45
C LYS A 109 -1.26 -1.71 -12.63
N GLY A 110 -0.17 -1.23 -13.27
CA GLY A 110 1.09 -0.96 -12.58
C GLY A 110 0.94 0.12 -11.51
N ALA A 111 0.18 1.19 -11.81
CA ALA A 111 -0.13 2.24 -10.84
C ALA A 111 -0.87 1.70 -9.62
N PHE A 112 -1.81 0.77 -9.80
CA PHE A 112 -2.53 0.13 -8.71
C PHE A 112 -1.60 -0.67 -7.79
N TYR A 113 -0.63 -1.42 -8.35
CA TYR A 113 0.33 -2.16 -7.54
C TYR A 113 1.34 -1.25 -6.83
N ALA A 114 1.69 -0.10 -7.43
CA ALA A 114 2.45 0.93 -6.72
C ALA A 114 1.69 1.47 -5.51
N VAL A 115 0.37 1.70 -5.66
CA VAL A 115 -0.51 2.11 -4.57
C VAL A 115 -0.57 1.04 -3.48
N GLN A 116 -0.66 -0.26 -3.82
CA GLN A 116 -0.63 -1.33 -2.82
C GLN A 116 0.72 -1.39 -2.09
N THR A 117 1.83 -1.11 -2.77
CA THR A 117 3.13 -0.98 -2.12
C THR A 117 3.19 0.22 -1.17
N LEU A 118 2.70 1.38 -1.59
CA LEU A 118 2.59 2.55 -0.72
C LEU A 118 1.72 2.25 0.52
N ARG A 119 0.60 1.54 0.34
CA ARG A 119 -0.28 1.08 1.42
C ARG A 119 0.46 0.21 2.44
N GLN A 120 1.32 -0.72 1.99
CA GLN A 120 2.12 -1.57 2.87
C GLN A 120 3.24 -0.80 3.61
N LEU A 121 3.68 0.35 3.09
CA LEU A 121 4.63 1.22 3.77
C LEU A 121 4.01 2.05 4.89
N LEU A 122 2.69 2.14 4.93
CA LEU A 122 1.94 2.86 5.96
C LEU A 122 1.70 1.98 7.19
N PRO A 123 1.59 2.56 8.38
CA PRO A 123 1.28 1.80 9.59
C PRO A 123 -0.13 1.20 9.54
N PHE A 124 -0.31 0.08 10.24
CA PHE A 124 -1.57 -0.65 10.31
C PHE A 124 -2.79 0.20 10.71
N GLN A 125 -2.57 1.29 11.43
CA GLN A 125 -3.63 2.22 11.81
C GLN A 125 -4.35 2.83 10.61
N PHE A 126 -3.70 2.95 9.44
CA PHE A 126 -4.36 3.38 8.20
C PHE A 126 -5.41 2.38 7.70
N GLU A 127 -5.29 1.10 8.07
CA GLU A 127 -6.28 0.07 7.73
C GLU A 127 -7.49 0.08 8.67
N THR A 128 -7.30 0.47 9.93
CA THR A 128 -8.32 0.29 10.99
C THR A 128 -8.95 1.59 11.48
N ASN A 129 -8.18 2.67 11.61
CA ASN A 129 -8.64 3.93 12.18
C ASN A 129 -8.07 5.16 11.46
N LYS A 130 -8.48 5.34 10.22
CA LYS A 130 -7.97 6.39 9.32
C LYS A 130 -8.23 7.82 9.84
N SER A 131 -9.30 8.02 10.58
CA SER A 131 -9.73 9.36 11.04
C SER A 131 -8.79 9.99 12.06
N SER A 132 -8.04 9.19 12.82
CA SER A 132 -7.11 9.67 13.86
C SER A 132 -5.74 10.08 13.31
N ILE A 133 -5.40 9.70 12.09
CA ILE A 133 -4.07 9.95 11.52
C ILE A 133 -4.09 11.30 10.80
N ARG A 134 -3.32 12.25 11.32
CA ARG A 134 -3.20 13.60 10.75
C ARG A 134 -2.00 13.72 9.82
N GLU A 135 -0.88 13.14 10.22
CA GLU A 135 0.38 13.22 9.50
C GLU A 135 1.20 11.94 9.72
N PHE A 136 1.88 11.47 8.68
CA PHE A 136 2.76 10.31 8.75
C PHE A 136 4.04 10.54 7.95
N LYS A 137 5.16 10.10 8.51
CA LYS A 137 6.50 10.26 7.97
C LYS A 137 6.94 9.01 7.23
N LEU A 138 7.17 9.14 5.92
CA LEU A 138 7.66 8.08 5.04
C LEU A 138 9.12 8.34 4.67
N PRO A 139 10.05 7.41 4.91
CA PRO A 139 11.44 7.56 4.46
C PRO A 139 11.52 7.70 2.94
N CYS A 140 12.36 8.62 2.47
CA CYS A 140 12.63 8.78 1.04
C CYS A 140 13.29 7.52 0.48
N GLN A 141 12.78 7.01 -0.65
CA GLN A 141 13.24 5.78 -1.26
C GLN A 141 12.75 5.63 -2.70
N ILE A 142 13.41 4.78 -3.45
CA ILE A 142 12.96 4.37 -4.79
C ILE A 142 12.72 2.86 -4.77
N ILE A 143 11.53 2.45 -5.16
CA ILE A 143 11.12 1.06 -5.27
C ILE A 143 10.78 0.79 -6.73
N LYS A 144 11.38 -0.26 -7.30
CA LYS A 144 11.03 -0.77 -8.63
C LYS A 144 10.56 -2.18 -8.47
N ASP A 145 9.46 -2.50 -9.14
CA ASP A 145 8.87 -3.81 -9.06
C ASP A 145 8.08 -4.15 -10.32
N SER A 146 8.11 -5.42 -10.66
CA SER A 146 7.32 -5.99 -11.73
C SER A 146 7.02 -7.46 -11.43
N PRO A 147 5.83 -7.98 -11.79
CA PRO A 147 5.48 -9.35 -11.48
C PRO A 147 6.32 -10.34 -12.29
N LYS A 148 6.88 -11.35 -11.61
CA LYS A 148 7.61 -12.46 -12.25
C LYS A 148 6.68 -13.42 -12.98
N PHE A 149 5.42 -13.53 -12.53
CA PHE A 149 4.42 -14.43 -13.09
C PHE A 149 3.21 -13.64 -13.59
N LYS A 150 2.78 -13.93 -14.82
CA LYS A 150 1.58 -13.32 -15.41
C LYS A 150 0.29 -13.73 -14.69
N TYR A 151 0.22 -14.96 -14.23
CA TYR A 151 -0.91 -15.46 -13.45
C TYR A 151 -0.55 -15.53 -11.97
N ARG A 152 -1.30 -14.81 -11.15
CA ARG A 152 -1.17 -14.79 -9.69
C ARG A 152 -2.57 -14.90 -9.11
N GLY A 153 -3.04 -16.13 -8.99
CA GLY A 153 -4.42 -16.43 -8.63
C GLY A 153 -4.56 -17.06 -7.25
N MET A 154 -5.72 -16.81 -6.65
CA MET A 154 -6.19 -17.52 -5.47
C MET A 154 -7.58 -18.08 -5.73
N HIS A 155 -7.86 -19.22 -5.12
CA HIS A 155 -9.14 -19.92 -5.21
C HIS A 155 -9.88 -19.80 -3.88
N LEU A 156 -11.19 -19.55 -3.95
CA LEU A 156 -12.08 -19.64 -2.79
C LEU A 156 -13.33 -20.45 -3.17
N ASP A 157 -13.52 -21.55 -2.47
CA ASP A 157 -14.71 -22.38 -2.58
C ASP A 157 -15.77 -21.90 -1.57
N VAL A 158 -16.80 -21.24 -2.07
CA VAL A 158 -17.96 -20.79 -1.27
C VAL A 158 -19.15 -21.75 -1.41
N SER A 159 -19.00 -22.77 -2.23
CA SER A 159 -20.02 -23.77 -2.51
C SER A 159 -20.12 -24.78 -1.36
N ARG A 160 -18.99 -25.40 -0.97
CA ARG A 160 -18.91 -26.35 0.14
C ARG A 160 -19.05 -25.69 1.50
N HIS A 161 -18.53 -24.48 1.65
CA HIS A 161 -18.71 -23.64 2.84
C HIS A 161 -19.16 -22.24 2.43
N MET A 162 -20.23 -21.76 3.04
CA MET A 162 -20.70 -20.40 2.77
C MET A 162 -19.87 -19.39 3.57
N PHE A 163 -19.37 -18.37 2.86
CA PHE A 163 -18.74 -17.20 3.47
C PHE A 163 -19.63 -15.97 3.31
N SER A 164 -19.61 -15.09 4.29
CA SER A 164 -20.33 -13.82 4.20
C SER A 164 -19.76 -12.91 3.10
N VAL A 165 -20.57 -12.04 2.56
CA VAL A 165 -20.14 -11.04 1.58
C VAL A 165 -19.00 -10.17 2.13
N ASP A 166 -19.07 -9.81 3.41
CA ASP A 166 -18.03 -9.01 4.06
C ASP A 166 -16.69 -9.75 4.17
N PHE A 167 -16.73 -11.07 4.40
CA PHE A 167 -15.53 -11.89 4.35
C PHE A 167 -14.91 -11.89 2.94
N ILE A 168 -15.75 -12.11 1.91
CA ILE A 168 -15.29 -12.14 0.51
C ILE A 168 -14.67 -10.80 0.10
N LYS A 169 -15.28 -9.68 0.49
CA LYS A 169 -14.71 -8.34 0.25
C LYS A 169 -13.34 -8.16 0.90
N LYS A 170 -13.19 -8.57 2.17
CA LYS A 170 -11.90 -8.54 2.87
C LYS A 170 -10.87 -9.45 2.20
N TYR A 171 -11.30 -10.63 1.72
CA TYR A 171 -10.44 -11.56 1.01
C TYR A 171 -9.91 -10.94 -0.29
N ILE A 172 -10.79 -10.33 -1.10
CA ILE A 172 -10.40 -9.63 -2.34
C ILE A 172 -9.45 -8.47 -2.03
N ASP A 173 -9.70 -7.69 -0.98
CA ASP A 173 -8.83 -6.59 -0.58
C ASP A 173 -7.43 -7.10 -0.16
N ALA A 174 -7.36 -8.21 0.57
CA ALA A 174 -6.08 -8.86 0.91
C ALA A 174 -5.34 -9.37 -0.33
N LEU A 175 -6.05 -9.96 -1.29
CA LEU A 175 -5.47 -10.37 -2.58
C LEU A 175 -4.89 -9.17 -3.32
N ALA A 176 -5.62 -8.06 -3.39
CA ALA A 176 -5.17 -6.83 -4.02
C ALA A 176 -3.90 -6.27 -3.35
N MET A 177 -3.87 -6.21 -2.00
CA MET A 177 -2.72 -5.75 -1.24
C MET A 177 -1.47 -6.61 -1.48
N LEU A 178 -1.63 -7.92 -1.67
CA LEU A 178 -0.56 -8.87 -2.00
C LEU A 178 -0.31 -9.01 -3.50
N LYS A 179 -0.90 -8.12 -4.33
CA LYS A 179 -0.68 -8.02 -5.78
C LYS A 179 -1.11 -9.25 -6.58
N PHE A 180 -2.10 -10.00 -6.12
CA PHE A 180 -2.77 -11.00 -6.94
C PHE A 180 -3.59 -10.32 -8.05
N ASN A 181 -3.70 -10.97 -9.22
CA ASN A 181 -4.46 -10.44 -10.35
C ASN A 181 -5.63 -11.31 -10.79
N THR A 182 -5.80 -12.47 -10.16
CA THR A 182 -6.86 -13.43 -10.52
C THR A 182 -7.52 -13.98 -9.27
N PHE A 183 -8.84 -13.92 -9.24
CA PHE A 183 -9.65 -14.55 -8.21
C PHE A 183 -10.51 -15.65 -8.84
N HIS A 184 -10.22 -16.92 -8.51
CA HIS A 184 -11.03 -18.04 -8.90
C HIS A 184 -12.12 -18.25 -7.85
N TRP A 185 -13.30 -17.74 -8.11
CA TRP A 185 -14.45 -17.85 -7.24
C TRP A 185 -15.28 -19.06 -7.58
N HIS A 186 -15.20 -20.14 -6.79
CA HIS A 186 -15.94 -21.37 -6.98
C HIS A 186 -17.33 -21.24 -6.34
N LEU A 187 -18.35 -21.08 -7.16
CA LEU A 187 -19.71 -20.73 -6.75
C LEU A 187 -20.66 -21.90 -6.73
N THR A 188 -20.37 -23.00 -7.45
CA THR A 188 -21.32 -24.08 -7.70
C THR A 188 -20.68 -25.44 -7.58
N GLU A 189 -21.32 -26.34 -6.83
CA GLU A 189 -20.91 -27.71 -6.60
C GLU A 189 -22.17 -28.54 -6.30
N ASP A 190 -22.08 -29.88 -6.24
CA ASP A 190 -23.19 -30.78 -5.86
C ASP A 190 -23.71 -30.50 -4.43
N GLN A 191 -22.79 -30.03 -3.54
CA GLN A 191 -23.11 -29.71 -2.15
C GLN A 191 -23.69 -28.31 -1.94
N GLY A 192 -23.62 -27.44 -2.92
CA GLY A 192 -24.15 -26.09 -2.81
C GLY A 192 -24.10 -25.28 -4.09
N TRP A 193 -25.10 -24.47 -4.28
CA TRP A 193 -25.27 -23.60 -5.43
C TRP A 193 -25.44 -22.15 -4.95
N ARG A 194 -24.57 -21.23 -5.35
CA ARG A 194 -24.53 -19.83 -4.86
C ARG A 194 -24.88 -18.80 -5.93
N ILE A 195 -25.34 -19.27 -7.10
CA ILE A 195 -25.77 -18.39 -8.19
C ILE A 195 -27.27 -18.48 -8.31
N GLU A 196 -27.95 -17.33 -8.18
CA GLU A 196 -29.37 -17.24 -8.47
C GLU A 196 -29.62 -17.47 -9.97
N ILE A 197 -30.50 -18.42 -10.30
CA ILE A 197 -30.95 -18.63 -11.67
C ILE A 197 -32.37 -18.11 -11.77
N LYS A 198 -32.55 -16.89 -12.27
CA LYS A 198 -33.87 -16.23 -12.34
C LYS A 198 -34.95 -17.01 -13.08
N LYS A 199 -34.55 -17.85 -14.04
CA LYS A 199 -35.48 -18.71 -14.79
C LYS A 199 -35.96 -19.92 -13.99
N TYR A 200 -35.20 -20.35 -13.01
CA TYR A 200 -35.47 -21.49 -12.13
C TYR A 200 -35.16 -21.08 -10.69
N PRO A 201 -36.07 -20.31 -10.04
CA PRO A 201 -35.85 -19.80 -8.68
C PRO A 201 -35.93 -20.92 -7.62
#